data_4f838fd73ead9e02ec614bf60d063b8e
#
_entry.id   4f838fd73ead9e02ec614bf60d063b8e
#
_cell.length_a   1.000
_cell.length_b   1.000
_cell.length_c   1.000
_cell.angle_alpha   90.00
_cell.angle_beta   90.00
_cell.angle_gamma   90.00
#
_symmetry.space_group_name_H-M   'P 1'
#
loop_
_entity.id
_entity.type
_entity.pdbx_description
1 polymer ?
#
loop_
_entity_poly.entity_id
_entity_poly.type
_entity_poly.pdbx_seq_one_letter_code
_entity_poly.pdbx_strand_id
1 'polypeptide(L)'
;WTIDEEQLDDRHIIRRMVLKRCIYGVDKNPMAVELAKVALWLHTFTVGAPLSFLDHHLRCGDSLFGSWVKSGIDKAATYGTPLLLHEPMRRALRAASKMQIVEGLTDAEIAEAHRSADVFAEVQEMTAPLDALLKFIHALEWIGVKDKAGKAALKVFFDGQFGDPLAIAMGKRDPRIKRDADQRFAE
;
A
#
# COMPACT_ATOMS: atom_id res chain seq x y z
N TRP A 1 7.58 31.77 24.25
CA TRP A 1 6.16 31.67 23.88
C TRP A 1 5.47 30.84 24.95
N THR A 2 4.79 31.50 25.89
CA THR A 2 3.88 30.83 26.85
C THR A 2 2.55 30.66 26.13
N ILE A 3 2.17 29.41 25.89
CA ILE A 3 0.84 29.09 25.39
C ILE A 3 -0.10 29.21 26.59
N ASP A 4 -1.15 30.00 26.45
CA ASP A 4 -2.17 30.16 27.48
C ASP A 4 -2.90 28.80 27.62
N GLU A 5 -3.04 28.30 28.87
CA GLU A 5 -3.73 27.00 29.13
C GLU A 5 -5.15 26.98 28.58
N GLU A 6 -5.82 28.15 28.47
CA GLU A 6 -7.13 28.29 27.84
C GLU A 6 -7.15 27.99 26.32
N GLN A 7 -5.99 27.99 25.65
CA GLN A 7 -5.86 27.65 24.21
C GLN A 7 -5.67 26.14 23.97
N LEU A 8 -5.43 25.36 25.01
CA LEU A 8 -5.45 23.89 24.99
C LEU A 8 -6.86 23.42 25.27
N ASP A 9 -7.77 23.58 24.31
CA ASP A 9 -9.10 22.99 24.39
C ASP A 9 -9.00 21.47 24.32
N ASP A 10 -9.40 20.77 25.39
CA ASP A 10 -9.48 19.30 25.47
C ASP A 10 -10.16 18.68 24.25
N ARG A 11 -11.09 19.40 23.63
CA ARG A 11 -11.77 18.98 22.40
C ARG A 11 -10.83 18.86 21.22
N HIS A 12 -9.83 19.72 21.07
CA HIS A 12 -8.85 19.63 20.00
C HIS A 12 -7.92 18.44 20.18
N ILE A 13 -7.53 18.15 21.41
CA ILE A 13 -6.73 16.97 21.76
C ILE A 13 -7.51 15.69 21.44
N ILE A 14 -8.78 15.61 21.88
CA ILE A 14 -9.63 14.46 21.60
C ILE A 14 -9.85 14.28 20.09
N ARG A 15 -10.14 15.35 19.34
CA ARG A 15 -10.29 15.29 17.88
C ARG A 15 -9.02 14.78 17.20
N ARG A 16 -7.85 15.23 17.65
CA ARG A 16 -6.56 14.76 17.14
C ARG A 16 -6.35 13.27 17.42
N MET A 17 -6.70 12.81 18.62
CA MET A 17 -6.65 11.39 18.96
C MET A 17 -7.60 10.55 18.10
N VAL A 18 -8.83 11.02 17.90
CA VAL A 18 -9.81 10.36 17.02
C VAL A 18 -9.32 10.33 15.58
N LEU A 19 -8.79 11.45 15.06
CA LEU A 19 -8.20 11.50 13.73
C LEU A 19 -7.12 10.45 13.57
N LYS A 20 -6.22 10.35 14.52
CA LYS A 20 -5.04 9.49 14.45
C LYS A 20 -5.34 8.00 14.70
N ARG A 21 -6.49 7.67 15.27
CA ARG A 21 -6.83 6.30 15.68
C ARG A 21 -8.03 5.70 14.97
N CYS A 22 -8.93 6.55 14.48
CA CYS A 22 -10.26 6.09 14.06
C CYS A 22 -10.62 6.49 12.63
N ILE A 23 -9.98 7.53 12.07
CA ILE A 23 -10.37 8.06 10.76
C ILE A 23 -9.49 7.44 9.67
N TYR A 24 -10.13 6.73 8.75
CA TYR A 24 -9.51 6.18 7.54
C TYR A 24 -10.34 6.57 6.34
N GLY A 25 -9.67 6.85 5.21
CA GLY A 25 -10.34 7.24 3.98
C GLY A 25 -9.61 6.79 2.74
N VAL A 26 -10.39 6.53 1.70
CA VAL A 26 -9.89 6.19 0.37
C VAL A 26 -10.67 7.01 -0.64
N ASP A 27 -9.97 7.70 -1.53
CA ASP A 27 -10.55 8.40 -2.66
C ASP A 27 -9.75 8.13 -3.93
N LYS A 28 -10.43 8.04 -5.07
CA LYS A 28 -9.80 7.79 -6.36
C LYS A 28 -9.05 9.02 -6.87
N ASN A 29 -9.47 10.21 -6.45
CA ASN A 29 -8.85 11.46 -6.84
C ASN A 29 -7.71 11.81 -5.86
N PRO A 30 -6.45 11.83 -6.29
CA PRO A 30 -5.33 12.16 -5.40
C PRO A 30 -5.44 13.58 -4.82
N MET A 31 -6.00 14.54 -5.57
CA MET A 31 -6.21 15.88 -5.06
C MET A 31 -7.25 15.92 -3.93
N ALA A 32 -8.31 15.11 -4.02
CA ALA A 32 -9.30 14.99 -2.96
C ALA A 32 -8.68 14.42 -1.67
N VAL A 33 -7.76 13.46 -1.79
CA VAL A 33 -7.01 12.92 -0.64
C VAL A 33 -6.18 14.01 0.04
N GLU A 34 -5.44 14.81 -0.74
CA GLU A 34 -4.63 15.89 -0.18
C GLU A 34 -5.50 17.00 0.45
N LEU A 35 -6.60 17.38 -0.19
CA LEU A 35 -7.55 18.34 0.39
C LEU A 35 -8.19 17.81 1.69
N ALA A 36 -8.49 16.52 1.75
CA ALA A 36 -9.01 15.89 2.97
C ALA A 36 -7.99 15.94 4.12
N LYS A 37 -6.70 15.70 3.84
CA LYS A 37 -5.64 15.86 4.84
C LYS A 37 -5.58 17.29 5.37
N VAL A 38 -5.59 18.28 4.48
CA VAL A 38 -5.58 19.72 4.87
C VAL A 38 -6.82 20.06 5.70
N ALA A 39 -8.00 19.62 5.29
CA ALA A 39 -9.24 19.88 6.02
C ALA A 39 -9.21 19.28 7.43
N LEU A 40 -8.73 18.03 7.56
CA LEU A 40 -8.62 17.35 8.84
C LEU A 40 -7.56 18.01 9.75
N TRP A 41 -6.44 18.46 9.20
CA TRP A 41 -5.44 19.22 9.95
C TRP A 41 -6.01 20.53 10.49
N LEU A 42 -6.77 21.28 9.70
CA LEU A 42 -7.43 22.51 10.14
C LEU A 42 -8.44 22.24 11.27
N HIS A 43 -9.16 21.12 11.20
CA HIS A 43 -10.12 20.70 12.23
C HIS A 43 -9.47 20.26 13.54
N THR A 44 -8.24 19.77 13.46
CA THR A 44 -7.51 19.22 14.62
C THR A 44 -6.28 20.05 14.98
N PHE A 45 -6.23 21.29 14.43
CA PHE A 45 -5.11 22.18 14.68
C PHE A 45 -5.00 22.46 16.18
N THR A 46 -3.80 22.23 16.72
CA THR A 46 -3.47 22.47 18.12
C THR A 46 -2.24 23.35 18.16
N VAL A 47 -2.32 24.47 18.87
CA VAL A 47 -1.21 25.42 18.99
C VAL A 47 -0.03 24.71 19.63
N GLY A 48 1.15 24.85 19.01
CA GLY A 48 2.39 24.24 19.51
C GLY A 48 2.63 22.79 19.14
N ALA A 49 1.65 22.11 18.50
CA ALA A 49 1.84 20.75 17.99
C ALA A 49 1.97 20.72 16.46
N PRO A 50 2.85 19.89 15.90
CA PRO A 50 2.99 19.74 14.47
C PRO A 50 1.74 19.10 13.85
N LEU A 51 1.63 19.18 12.51
CA LEU A 51 0.58 18.47 11.77
C LEU A 51 0.80 16.96 11.89
N SER A 52 -0.28 16.21 12.18
CA SER A 52 -0.21 14.76 12.28
C SER A 52 0.10 14.13 10.93
N PHE A 53 0.90 13.08 10.93
CA PHE A 53 1.14 12.27 9.74
C PHE A 53 -0.10 11.45 9.39
N LEU A 54 -0.68 11.66 8.19
CA LEU A 54 -1.96 11.07 7.77
C LEU A 54 -1.87 10.15 6.54
N ASP A 55 -0.68 9.97 5.95
CA ASP A 55 -0.54 9.21 4.70
C ASP A 55 -0.88 7.73 4.82
N HIS A 56 -0.86 7.19 6.04
CA HIS A 56 -1.29 5.83 6.30
C HIS A 56 -2.81 5.71 6.52
N HIS A 57 -3.47 6.80 6.85
CA HIS A 57 -4.93 6.87 7.08
C HIS A 57 -5.71 7.24 5.83
N LEU A 58 -5.18 8.18 5.03
CA LEU A 58 -5.84 8.67 3.83
C LEU A 58 -5.08 8.21 2.58
N ARG A 59 -5.70 7.35 1.79
CA ARG A 59 -5.06 6.68 0.66
C ARG A 59 -5.74 7.02 -0.65
N CYS A 60 -4.91 7.20 -1.69
CA CYS A 60 -5.45 7.26 -3.05
C CYS A 60 -5.71 5.85 -3.56
N GLY A 61 -6.94 5.59 -4.01
CA GLY A 61 -7.34 4.30 -4.53
C GLY A 61 -8.83 4.24 -4.82
N ASP A 62 -9.27 3.14 -5.40
CA ASP A 62 -10.69 2.90 -5.65
C ASP A 62 -11.28 2.10 -4.47
N SER A 63 -12.25 2.70 -3.77
CA SER A 63 -12.89 2.07 -2.60
C SER A 63 -13.84 0.93 -2.96
N LEU A 64 -14.26 0.84 -4.23
CA LEU A 64 -15.20 -0.18 -4.71
C LEU A 64 -14.48 -1.35 -5.39
N PHE A 65 -13.30 -1.08 -5.97
CA PHE A 65 -12.52 -2.09 -6.67
C PHE A 65 -11.27 -2.46 -5.86
N GLY A 66 -11.23 -3.71 -5.45
CA GLY A 66 -10.10 -4.24 -4.72
C GLY A 66 -10.29 -5.71 -4.40
N SER A 67 -9.23 -6.36 -4.02
CA SER A 67 -9.28 -7.74 -3.52
C SER A 67 -8.85 -7.76 -2.06
N TRP A 68 -9.58 -8.52 -1.26
CA TRP A 68 -9.09 -8.85 0.07
C TRP A 68 -7.76 -9.60 -0.04
N VAL A 69 -6.77 -9.20 0.74
CA VAL A 69 -5.44 -9.83 0.73
C VAL A 69 -5.56 -11.35 0.84
N LYS A 70 -6.40 -11.86 1.74
CA LYS A 70 -6.66 -13.29 1.89
C LYS A 70 -7.18 -13.92 0.59
N SER A 71 -8.20 -13.32 -0.03
CA SER A 71 -8.75 -13.81 -1.30
C SER A 71 -7.72 -13.79 -2.43
N GLY A 72 -6.91 -12.74 -2.51
CA GLY A 72 -5.81 -12.65 -3.47
C GLY A 72 -4.76 -13.74 -3.28
N ILE A 73 -4.42 -14.04 -2.02
CA ILE A 73 -3.49 -15.12 -1.67
C ILE A 73 -4.06 -16.50 -2.04
N ASP A 74 -5.33 -16.76 -1.70
CA ASP A 74 -6.00 -18.03 -2.03
C ASP A 74 -6.03 -18.23 -3.55
N LYS A 75 -6.30 -17.16 -4.31
CA LYS A 75 -6.27 -17.18 -5.77
C LYS A 75 -4.86 -17.42 -6.33
N ALA A 76 -3.86 -16.74 -5.81
CA ALA A 76 -2.48 -16.96 -6.21
C ALA A 76 -2.03 -18.39 -5.95
N ALA A 77 -2.48 -19.01 -4.86
CA ALA A 77 -2.21 -20.42 -4.56
C ALA A 77 -2.85 -21.36 -5.59
N THR A 78 -3.99 -21.00 -6.18
CA THR A 78 -4.65 -21.82 -7.23
C THR A 78 -3.92 -21.75 -8.58
N TYR A 79 -3.17 -20.67 -8.84
CA TYR A 79 -2.40 -20.51 -10.09
C TYR A 79 -1.03 -21.18 -10.08
N GLY A 80 -0.60 -21.78 -8.95
CA GLY A 80 0.44 -22.82 -9.03
C GLY A 80 1.72 -22.61 -8.26
N THR A 81 1.95 -21.50 -7.52
CA THR A 81 3.17 -21.42 -6.72
C THR A 81 2.98 -20.75 -5.37
N PRO A 82 2.67 -21.54 -4.32
CA PRO A 82 2.76 -21.08 -2.92
C PRO A 82 4.11 -20.45 -2.59
N LEU A 83 5.17 -20.87 -3.30
CA LEU A 83 6.54 -20.40 -3.09
C LEU A 83 6.72 -18.92 -3.43
N LEU A 84 6.04 -18.41 -4.47
CA LEU A 84 6.09 -16.98 -4.85
C LEU A 84 5.49 -16.04 -3.81
N LEU A 85 4.56 -16.54 -3.01
CA LEU A 85 3.91 -15.76 -1.95
C LEU A 85 4.73 -15.72 -0.65
N HIS A 86 5.61 -16.68 -0.44
CA HIS A 86 6.30 -16.82 0.84
C HIS A 86 7.12 -15.57 1.22
N GLU A 87 7.93 -15.06 0.31
CA GLU A 87 8.77 -13.88 0.61
C GLU A 87 7.95 -12.57 0.69
N PRO A 88 7.02 -12.25 -0.23
CA PRO A 88 6.14 -11.10 -0.10
C PRO A 88 5.30 -11.13 1.19
N MET A 89 4.78 -12.29 1.58
CA MET A 89 4.02 -12.45 2.82
C MET A 89 4.89 -12.24 4.06
N ARG A 90 6.09 -12.79 4.08
CA ARG A 90 7.03 -12.59 5.18
C ARG A 90 7.40 -11.12 5.35
N ARG A 91 7.60 -10.40 4.25
CA ARG A 91 7.85 -8.94 4.26
C ARG A 91 6.63 -8.18 4.77
N ALA A 92 5.43 -8.53 4.32
CA ALA A 92 4.20 -7.90 4.79
C ALA A 92 3.95 -8.10 6.29
N LEU A 93 4.26 -9.28 6.84
CA LEU A 93 4.19 -9.53 8.28
C LEU A 93 5.17 -8.67 9.08
N ARG A 94 6.40 -8.49 8.59
CA ARG A 94 7.37 -7.57 9.20
C ARG A 94 6.91 -6.12 9.09
N ALA A 95 6.31 -5.74 7.96
CA ALA A 95 5.75 -4.42 7.76
C ALA A 95 4.61 -4.13 8.75
N ALA A 96 3.76 -5.11 9.06
CA ALA A 96 2.71 -4.98 10.08
C ALA A 96 3.29 -4.64 11.46
N SER A 97 4.40 -5.27 11.87
CA SER A 97 5.07 -4.93 13.12
C SER A 97 5.64 -3.50 13.12
N LYS A 98 6.12 -3.01 11.98
CA LYS A 98 6.55 -1.61 11.84
C LYS A 98 5.38 -0.63 11.89
N MET A 99 4.22 -0.99 11.33
CA MET A 99 3.03 -0.15 11.44
C MET A 99 2.59 0.09 12.87
N GLN A 100 2.76 -0.89 13.77
CA GLN A 100 2.49 -0.69 15.20
C GLN A 100 3.32 0.45 15.81
N ILE A 101 4.54 0.68 15.30
CA ILE A 101 5.38 1.81 15.73
C ILE A 101 4.72 3.12 15.30
N VAL A 102 4.30 3.24 14.04
CA VAL A 102 3.62 4.44 13.51
C VAL A 102 2.34 4.73 14.28
N GLU A 103 1.54 3.70 14.54
CA GLU A 103 0.31 3.82 15.32
C GLU A 103 0.56 4.21 16.79
N GLY A 104 1.73 3.86 17.34
CA GLY A 104 2.12 4.19 18.71
C GLY A 104 2.61 5.63 18.88
N LEU A 105 3.09 6.27 17.79
CA LEU A 105 3.58 7.65 17.85
C LEU A 105 2.42 8.64 17.97
N THR A 106 2.59 9.66 18.78
CA THR A 106 1.55 10.67 19.03
C THR A 106 1.62 11.85 18.08
N ASP A 107 2.75 12.00 17.35
CA ASP A 107 3.12 13.17 16.57
C ASP A 107 3.03 14.49 17.40
N ALA A 108 3.36 14.39 18.68
CA ALA A 108 3.39 15.56 19.56
C ALA A 108 4.55 16.50 19.20
N GLU A 109 5.64 15.96 18.69
CA GLU A 109 6.81 16.66 18.25
C GLU A 109 7.06 16.48 16.75
N ILE A 110 7.72 17.47 16.13
CA ILE A 110 8.08 17.43 14.70
C ILE A 110 8.93 16.18 14.38
N ALA A 111 9.83 15.81 15.29
CA ALA A 111 10.65 14.62 15.12
C ALA A 111 9.84 13.32 15.08
N GLU A 112 8.75 13.22 15.84
CA GLU A 112 7.85 12.07 15.80
C GLU A 112 7.08 12.01 14.48
N ALA A 113 6.61 13.15 13.98
CA ALA A 113 5.91 13.21 12.68
C ALA A 113 6.84 12.79 11.52
N HIS A 114 8.09 13.24 11.52
CA HIS A 114 9.09 12.79 10.54
C HIS A 114 9.37 11.29 10.68
N ARG A 115 9.54 10.81 11.91
CA ARG A 115 9.75 9.38 12.17
C ARG A 115 8.56 8.53 11.68
N SER A 116 7.33 9.01 11.86
CA SER A 116 6.13 8.35 11.33
C SER A 116 6.19 8.24 9.80
N ALA A 117 6.61 9.30 9.11
CA ALA A 117 6.76 9.31 7.66
C ALA A 117 7.86 8.35 7.19
N ASP A 118 9.03 8.36 7.83
CA ASP A 118 10.16 7.49 7.47
C ASP A 118 9.81 6.01 7.65
N VAL A 119 9.26 5.65 8.80
CA VAL A 119 8.84 4.25 9.07
C VAL A 119 7.75 3.82 8.11
N PHE A 120 6.82 4.71 7.75
CA PHE A 120 5.79 4.40 6.78
C PHE A 120 6.34 4.20 5.37
N ALA A 121 7.32 4.99 4.95
CA ALA A 121 8.02 4.79 3.68
C ALA A 121 8.68 3.40 3.61
N GLU A 122 9.32 2.95 4.69
CA GLU A 122 9.87 1.59 4.77
C GLU A 122 8.77 0.53 4.68
N VAL A 123 7.63 0.73 5.34
CA VAL A 123 6.46 -0.18 5.25
C VAL A 123 5.97 -0.27 3.81
N GLN A 124 5.87 0.84 3.09
CA GLN A 124 5.46 0.85 1.69
C GLN A 124 6.45 0.06 0.81
N GLU A 125 7.74 0.24 1.00
CA GLU A 125 8.77 -0.51 0.28
C GLU A 125 8.69 -2.02 0.56
N MET A 126 8.49 -2.39 1.82
CA MET A 126 8.35 -3.80 2.22
C MET A 126 7.09 -4.46 1.66
N THR A 127 6.00 -3.73 1.53
CA THR A 127 4.70 -4.24 1.04
C THR A 127 4.55 -4.16 -0.47
N ALA A 128 5.36 -3.35 -1.16
CA ALA A 128 5.29 -3.15 -2.61
C ALA A 128 5.28 -4.46 -3.44
N PRO A 129 6.08 -5.50 -3.12
CA PRO A 129 6.04 -6.75 -3.86
C PRO A 129 4.69 -7.48 -3.76
N LEU A 130 4.08 -7.49 -2.57
CA LEU A 130 2.77 -8.09 -2.37
C LEU A 130 1.67 -7.29 -3.07
N ASP A 131 1.71 -5.97 -2.95
CA ASP A 131 0.76 -5.05 -3.61
C ASP A 131 0.82 -5.22 -5.14
N ALA A 132 2.02 -5.26 -5.73
CA ALA A 132 2.20 -5.47 -7.16
C ALA A 132 1.63 -6.83 -7.62
N LEU A 133 1.88 -7.89 -6.85
CA LEU A 133 1.37 -9.22 -7.15
C LEU A 133 -0.17 -9.26 -7.07
N LEU A 134 -0.76 -8.67 -6.04
CA LEU A 134 -2.22 -8.61 -5.88
C LEU A 134 -2.88 -7.78 -6.98
N LYS A 135 -2.31 -6.65 -7.36
CA LYS A 135 -2.76 -5.83 -8.50
C LYS A 135 -2.71 -6.61 -9.81
N PHE A 136 -1.64 -7.36 -10.02
CA PHE A 136 -1.48 -8.19 -11.20
C PHE A 136 -2.55 -9.31 -11.25
N ILE A 137 -2.77 -10.04 -10.17
CA ILE A 137 -3.80 -11.07 -10.08
C ILE A 137 -5.18 -10.48 -10.33
N HIS A 138 -5.46 -9.30 -9.74
CA HIS A 138 -6.71 -8.58 -9.95
C HIS A 138 -6.91 -8.17 -11.42
N ALA A 139 -5.86 -7.66 -12.07
CA ALA A 139 -5.89 -7.32 -13.49
C ALA A 139 -6.20 -8.54 -14.37
N LEU A 140 -5.61 -9.70 -14.06
CA LEU A 140 -5.87 -10.95 -14.79
C LEU A 140 -7.34 -11.40 -14.68
N GLU A 141 -7.97 -11.20 -13.52
CA GLU A 141 -9.40 -11.49 -13.34
C GLU A 141 -10.29 -10.58 -14.21
N TRP A 142 -9.90 -9.30 -14.32
CA TRP A 142 -10.59 -8.32 -15.13
C TRP A 142 -10.50 -8.63 -16.64
N ILE A 143 -9.34 -9.10 -17.11
CA ILE A 143 -9.14 -9.50 -18.50
C ILE A 143 -9.96 -10.77 -18.82
N GLY A 144 -10.54 -11.41 -17.81
CA GLY A 144 -11.49 -12.50 -18.01
C GLY A 144 -10.83 -13.78 -18.53
N VAL A 145 -9.64 -14.14 -17.99
CA VAL A 145 -8.98 -15.42 -18.28
C VAL A 145 -9.87 -16.58 -17.79
N LYS A 146 -11.01 -16.76 -18.44
CA LYS A 146 -12.00 -17.79 -18.08
C LYS A 146 -11.81 -19.07 -18.90
N ASP A 147 -11.10 -19.00 -20.00
CA ASP A 147 -10.89 -20.13 -20.89
C ASP A 147 -9.67 -20.99 -20.50
N LYS A 148 -9.62 -22.18 -21.08
CA LYS A 148 -8.55 -23.14 -20.81
C LYS A 148 -7.18 -22.65 -21.29
N ALA A 149 -7.15 -21.89 -22.38
CA ALA A 149 -5.91 -21.34 -22.97
C ALA A 149 -5.33 -20.23 -22.07
N GLY A 150 -6.17 -19.33 -21.56
CA GLY A 150 -5.73 -18.29 -20.65
C GLY A 150 -5.22 -18.84 -19.32
N LYS A 151 -5.86 -19.91 -18.78
CA LYS A 151 -5.35 -20.59 -17.58
C LYS A 151 -4.00 -21.25 -17.83
N ALA A 152 -3.79 -21.84 -19.01
CA ALA A 152 -2.51 -22.41 -19.39
C ALA A 152 -1.42 -21.34 -19.52
N ALA A 153 -1.74 -20.20 -20.13
CA ALA A 153 -0.82 -19.05 -20.24
C ALA A 153 -0.42 -18.50 -18.86
N LEU A 154 -1.38 -18.40 -17.94
CA LEU A 154 -1.10 -18.00 -16.56
C LEU A 154 -0.18 -18.99 -15.84
N LYS A 155 -0.41 -20.28 -16.02
CA LYS A 155 0.45 -21.30 -15.45
C LYS A 155 1.89 -21.15 -15.96
N VAL A 156 2.06 -20.98 -17.27
CA VAL A 156 3.37 -20.74 -17.90
C VAL A 156 4.04 -19.48 -17.35
N PHE A 157 3.25 -18.43 -17.11
CA PHE A 157 3.74 -17.19 -16.48
C PHE A 157 4.25 -17.45 -15.05
N PHE A 158 3.45 -18.12 -14.22
CA PHE A 158 3.81 -18.40 -12.82
C PHE A 158 4.92 -19.46 -12.70
N ASP A 159 5.08 -20.34 -13.67
CA ASP A 159 6.20 -21.30 -13.76
C ASP A 159 7.54 -20.61 -14.11
N GLY A 160 7.53 -19.29 -14.31
CA GLY A 160 8.72 -18.49 -14.54
C GLY A 160 9.33 -18.63 -15.94
N GLN A 161 8.58 -19.18 -16.91
CA GLN A 161 9.07 -19.32 -18.30
C GLN A 161 9.32 -17.98 -18.98
N PHE A 162 8.67 -16.91 -18.52
CA PHE A 162 8.87 -15.53 -18.97
C PHE A 162 9.75 -14.71 -18.03
N GLY A 163 10.40 -15.33 -17.07
CA GLY A 163 11.19 -14.67 -16.03
C GLY A 163 10.54 -14.73 -14.65
N ASP A 164 11.10 -14.02 -13.67
CA ASP A 164 10.53 -13.96 -12.32
C ASP A 164 9.17 -13.22 -12.34
N PRO A 165 8.05 -13.90 -12.08
CA PRO A 165 6.72 -13.29 -12.11
C PRO A 165 6.58 -12.09 -11.17
N LEU A 166 7.26 -12.12 -10.03
CA LEU A 166 7.23 -11.05 -9.05
C LEU A 166 7.98 -9.81 -9.59
N ALA A 167 9.14 -10.00 -10.21
CA ALA A 167 9.89 -8.93 -10.83
C ALA A 167 9.08 -8.26 -11.96
N ILE A 168 8.37 -9.05 -12.75
CA ILE A 168 7.49 -8.57 -13.81
C ILE A 168 6.32 -7.77 -13.22
N ALA A 169 5.65 -8.29 -12.18
CA ALA A 169 4.55 -7.58 -11.51
C ALA A 169 5.00 -6.24 -10.92
N MET A 170 6.25 -6.15 -10.48
CA MET A 170 6.88 -4.90 -10.00
C MET A 170 7.37 -3.98 -11.13
N GLY A 171 7.13 -4.32 -12.39
CA GLY A 171 7.61 -3.55 -13.54
C GLY A 171 9.12 -3.62 -13.77
N LYS A 172 9.82 -4.51 -13.09
CA LYS A 172 11.23 -4.78 -13.33
C LYS A 172 11.35 -5.66 -14.56
N ARG A 173 11.92 -5.12 -15.64
CA ARG A 173 12.20 -5.90 -16.86
C ARG A 173 13.35 -6.88 -16.59
N ASP A 174 13.06 -8.20 -16.72
CA ASP A 174 14.13 -9.18 -16.80
C ASP A 174 14.88 -9.00 -18.15
N PRO A 175 16.21 -8.81 -18.14
CA PRO A 175 16.98 -8.69 -19.39
C PRO A 175 16.83 -9.89 -20.33
N ARG A 176 16.44 -11.06 -19.82
CA ARG A 176 16.17 -12.27 -20.61
C ARG A 176 14.89 -12.16 -21.44
N ILE A 177 13.83 -11.52 -20.89
CA ILE A 177 12.58 -11.32 -21.60
C ILE A 177 12.75 -10.41 -22.81
N LYS A 178 13.66 -9.43 -22.72
CA LYS A 178 13.91 -8.50 -23.83
C LYS A 178 14.45 -9.21 -25.06
N ARG A 179 15.31 -10.22 -24.89
CA ARG A 179 15.85 -11.02 -26.01
C ARG A 179 14.80 -11.88 -26.68
N ASP A 180 13.98 -12.57 -25.89
CA ASP A 180 12.96 -13.50 -26.44
C ASP A 180 11.76 -12.77 -27.03
N ALA A 181 11.36 -11.64 -26.45
CA ALA A 181 10.28 -10.81 -26.97
C ALA A 181 10.72 -10.13 -28.30
N ASP A 182 11.92 -9.55 -28.33
CA ASP A 182 12.46 -8.90 -29.53
C ASP A 182 12.67 -9.91 -30.68
N GLN A 183 12.99 -11.19 -30.39
CA GLN A 183 13.06 -12.25 -31.39
C GLN A 183 11.69 -12.71 -31.90
N ARG A 184 10.67 -12.79 -31.04
CA ARG A 184 9.31 -13.23 -31.43
C ARG A 184 8.48 -12.16 -32.13
N PHE A 185 8.85 -10.88 -32.00
CA PHE A 185 8.21 -9.78 -32.73
C PHE A 185 8.98 -9.41 -34.01
N ALA A 186 10.11 -10.05 -34.29
CA ALA A 186 10.88 -9.90 -35.52
C ALA A 186 10.59 -11.01 -36.57
N GLU A 187 9.89 -12.06 -36.19
CA GLU A 187 9.28 -13.08 -37.07
C GLU A 187 7.80 -12.75 -37.34
#